data_2da64238511e24f7572c5f6a53350ec8
#
_entry.id   2da64238511e24f7572c5f6a53350ec8
#
_cell.length_a   1.000
_cell.length_b   1.000
_cell.length_c   1.000
_cell.angle_alpha   90.00
_cell.angle_beta   90.00
_cell.angle_gamma   90.00
#
_symmetry.space_group_name_H-M   'P 1'
#
loop_
_entity.id
_entity.type
_entity.pdbx_description
1 polymer ?
#
loop_
_entity_poly.entity_id
_entity_poly.type
_entity_poly.pdbx_seq_one_letter_code
_entity_poly.pdbx_strand_id
1 'polypeptide(L)'
;MEIWKPNVTVAAVVEQDGRFLVVEEETDDGLRFNQPAGHLEKGEALVAAAAREALEETAHHFWPEFLVGIYQWPKPGSDITYLRFAFGGRVDGCEPERKLDDGIVRAVWLSLDELRATRERHRSPLILQCVEDYIAGRRFSLDLLRHYDA
;
A
#
# COMPACT_ATOMS: atom_id res chain seq x y z
N MET A 1 18.58 -6.57 26.75
CA MET A 1 17.97 -7.45 25.73
C MET A 1 17.39 -6.60 24.61
N GLU A 2 17.79 -6.88 23.39
CA GLU A 2 17.22 -6.23 22.23
C GLU A 2 15.99 -6.99 21.77
N ILE A 3 14.89 -6.28 21.53
CA ILE A 3 13.65 -6.89 21.03
C ILE A 3 13.59 -6.67 19.53
N TRP A 4 13.54 -7.77 18.78
CA TRP A 4 13.35 -7.70 17.33
C TRP A 4 11.97 -7.10 17.02
N LYS A 5 11.90 -6.27 15.99
CA LYS A 5 10.66 -5.58 15.59
C LYS A 5 10.43 -5.75 14.09
N PRO A 6 9.19 -6.04 13.70
CA PRO A 6 8.86 -6.01 12.27
C PRO A 6 8.77 -4.57 11.76
N ASN A 7 8.84 -4.43 10.44
CA ASN A 7 8.57 -3.16 9.78
C ASN A 7 7.06 -3.08 9.53
N VAL A 8 6.39 -2.18 10.24
CA VAL A 8 4.96 -1.96 10.06
C VAL A 8 4.74 -1.02 8.89
N THR A 9 3.96 -1.48 7.92
CA THR A 9 3.65 -0.70 6.73
C THR A 9 2.14 -0.62 6.50
N VAL A 10 1.74 0.36 5.72
CA VAL A 10 0.35 0.55 5.29
C VAL A 10 0.30 0.58 3.78
N ALA A 11 -0.83 0.20 3.21
CA ALA A 11 -1.01 0.20 1.77
C ALA A 11 -2.45 0.56 1.42
N ALA A 12 -2.64 1.19 0.26
CA ALA A 12 -3.95 1.54 -0.26
C ALA A 12 -4.29 0.64 -1.46
N VAL A 13 -5.46 0.01 -1.42
CA VAL A 13 -6.01 -0.76 -2.54
C VAL A 13 -7.20 0.04 -3.06
N VAL A 14 -7.02 0.66 -4.22
CA VAL A 14 -8.01 1.56 -4.81
C VAL A 14 -8.38 1.06 -6.19
N GLU A 15 -9.65 0.77 -6.38
CA GLU A 15 -10.18 0.37 -7.68
C GLU A 15 -11.03 1.50 -8.27
N GLN A 16 -10.86 1.73 -9.56
CA GLN A 16 -11.67 2.67 -10.31
C GLN A 16 -11.82 2.14 -11.73
N ASP A 17 -13.05 1.89 -12.16
CA ASP A 17 -13.36 1.38 -13.50
C ASP A 17 -12.58 0.09 -13.84
N GLY A 18 -12.47 -0.82 -12.88
CA GLY A 18 -11.79 -2.10 -13.07
C GLY A 18 -10.28 -2.04 -13.06
N ARG A 19 -9.70 -0.90 -12.71
CA ARG A 19 -8.25 -0.71 -12.63
C ARG A 19 -7.85 -0.33 -11.22
N PHE A 20 -6.63 -0.68 -10.85
CA PHE A 20 -6.10 -0.45 -9.51
C PHE A 20 -4.98 0.58 -9.56
N LEU A 21 -4.99 1.48 -8.59
CA LEU A 21 -3.95 2.50 -8.47
C LEU A 21 -2.68 1.87 -7.92
N VAL A 22 -1.60 1.96 -8.68
CA VAL A 22 -0.28 1.46 -8.27
C VAL A 22 0.77 2.52 -8.57
N VAL A 23 1.92 2.36 -7.95
CA VAL A 23 3.08 3.20 -8.20
C VAL A 23 4.17 2.38 -8.86
N GLU A 24 4.91 3.03 -9.76
CA GLU A 24 6.14 2.50 -10.29
C GLU A 24 7.29 3.23 -9.59
N GLU A 25 8.17 2.49 -8.95
CA GLU A 25 9.23 3.07 -8.13
C GLU A 25 10.59 2.47 -8.45
N GLU A 26 11.62 3.26 -8.22
CA GLU A 26 12.99 2.82 -8.35
C GLU A 26 13.39 2.04 -7.11
N THR A 27 13.98 0.87 -7.31
CA THR A 27 14.46 0.02 -6.24
C THR A 27 15.87 -0.48 -6.59
N ASP A 28 16.53 -1.14 -5.66
CA ASP A 28 17.84 -1.76 -5.89
C ASP A 28 17.77 -2.81 -7.00
N ASP A 29 16.58 -3.38 -7.24
CA ASP A 29 16.37 -4.39 -8.28
C ASP A 29 15.74 -3.82 -9.55
N GLY A 30 15.79 -2.50 -9.74
CA GLY A 30 15.21 -1.79 -10.88
C GLY A 30 13.82 -1.26 -10.59
N LEU A 31 13.08 -0.96 -11.65
CA LEU A 31 11.71 -0.43 -11.53
C LEU A 31 10.74 -1.52 -11.10
N ARG A 32 9.98 -1.26 -10.06
CA ARG A 32 8.99 -2.20 -9.50
C ARG A 32 7.65 -1.53 -9.28
N PHE A 33 6.60 -2.33 -9.36
CA PHE A 33 5.25 -1.89 -8.99
C PHE A 33 4.94 -2.22 -7.54
N ASN A 34 4.20 -1.33 -6.90
CA ASN A 34 3.69 -1.53 -5.54
C ASN A 34 2.34 -0.83 -5.42
N GLN A 35 1.53 -1.20 -4.42
CA GLN A 35 0.45 -0.32 -4.04
C GLN A 35 1.07 1.00 -3.52
N PRO A 36 0.30 2.10 -3.49
CA PRO A 36 0.70 3.24 -2.67
C PRO A 36 0.88 2.73 -1.24
N ALA A 37 2.10 2.80 -0.72
CA ALA A 37 2.45 2.13 0.55
C ALA A 37 3.68 2.75 1.17
N GLY A 38 3.83 2.59 2.47
CA GLY A 38 5.00 3.04 3.18
C GLY A 38 4.95 2.71 4.66
N HIS A 39 5.96 3.16 5.38
CA HIS A 39 6.12 2.86 6.79
C HIS A 39 5.21 3.71 7.68
N LEU A 40 4.67 3.07 8.72
CA LEU A 40 3.99 3.79 9.79
C LEU A 40 4.98 4.71 10.49
N GLU A 41 4.60 5.95 10.71
CA GLU A 41 5.40 6.89 11.48
C GLU A 41 5.01 6.86 12.96
N LYS A 42 5.96 7.24 13.81
CA LYS A 42 5.73 7.25 15.26
C LYS A 42 4.55 8.16 15.62
N GLY A 43 3.62 7.63 16.40
CA GLY A 43 2.45 8.39 16.86
C GLY A 43 1.32 8.50 15.86
N GLU A 44 1.49 7.95 14.66
CA GLU A 44 0.51 8.03 13.59
C GLU A 44 -0.48 6.88 13.65
N ALA A 45 -1.77 7.17 13.44
CA ALA A 45 -2.77 6.12 13.29
C ALA A 45 -2.59 5.40 11.96
N LEU A 46 -2.83 4.09 11.92
CA LEU A 46 -2.68 3.29 10.71
C LEU A 46 -3.51 3.81 9.55
N VAL A 47 -4.76 4.20 9.82
CA VAL A 47 -5.67 4.74 8.79
C VAL A 47 -5.11 6.04 8.20
N ALA A 48 -4.63 6.93 9.07
CA ALA A 48 -4.04 8.19 8.63
C ALA A 48 -2.76 7.97 7.82
N ALA A 49 -1.96 6.98 8.20
CA ALA A 49 -0.74 6.63 7.48
C ALA A 49 -1.05 6.20 6.04
N ALA A 50 -2.09 5.41 5.85
CA ALA A 50 -2.48 4.96 4.51
C ALA A 50 -2.88 6.14 3.62
N ALA A 51 -3.66 7.09 4.16
CA ALA A 51 -4.05 8.29 3.42
C ALA A 51 -2.83 9.16 3.09
N ARG A 52 -1.92 9.32 4.04
CA ARG A 52 -0.69 10.11 3.85
C ARG A 52 0.18 9.50 2.74
N GLU A 53 0.42 8.20 2.80
CA GLU A 53 1.27 7.53 1.80
C GLU A 53 0.67 7.61 0.40
N ALA A 54 -0.65 7.43 0.27
CA ALA A 54 -1.32 7.55 -1.02
C ALA A 54 -1.14 8.96 -1.60
N LEU A 55 -1.30 10.00 -0.78
CA LEU A 55 -1.11 11.38 -1.23
C LEU A 55 0.32 11.64 -1.64
N GLU A 56 1.30 11.22 -0.82
CA GLU A 56 2.71 11.45 -1.10
C GLU A 56 3.21 10.71 -2.35
N GLU A 57 2.64 9.54 -2.63
CA GLU A 57 3.11 8.70 -3.74
C GLU A 57 2.28 8.82 -5.01
N THR A 58 1.03 9.27 -4.93
CA THR A 58 0.15 9.33 -6.11
C THR A 58 -0.50 10.68 -6.33
N ALA A 59 -0.35 11.61 -5.41
CA ALA A 59 -1.03 12.90 -5.42
C ALA A 59 -2.56 12.78 -5.33
N HIS A 60 -3.08 11.62 -4.97
CA HIS A 60 -4.52 11.41 -4.80
C HIS A 60 -4.91 11.44 -3.33
N HIS A 61 -6.08 12.04 -3.05
CA HIS A 61 -6.68 12.04 -1.72
C HIS A 61 -7.42 10.72 -1.53
N PHE A 62 -6.87 9.86 -0.67
CA PHE A 62 -7.42 8.53 -0.38
C PHE A 62 -8.21 8.55 0.93
N TRP A 63 -9.40 7.97 0.86
CA TRP A 63 -10.30 7.81 2.01
C TRP A 63 -10.40 6.32 2.33
N PRO A 64 -9.63 5.83 3.34
CA PRO A 64 -9.78 4.45 3.78
C PRO A 64 -11.18 4.19 4.31
N GLU A 65 -11.81 3.12 3.84
CA GLU A 65 -13.19 2.78 4.21
C GLU A 65 -13.28 1.44 4.93
N PHE A 66 -12.34 0.54 4.66
CA PHE A 66 -12.29 -0.79 5.29
C PHE A 66 -10.87 -1.34 5.24
N LEU A 67 -10.62 -2.36 6.07
CA LEU A 67 -9.37 -3.10 6.04
C LEU A 67 -9.54 -4.30 5.10
N VAL A 68 -8.63 -4.46 4.14
CA VAL A 68 -8.62 -5.62 3.25
C VAL A 68 -7.99 -6.82 3.96
N GLY A 69 -6.91 -6.57 4.69
CA GLY A 69 -6.22 -7.62 5.41
C GLY A 69 -4.96 -7.11 6.10
N ILE A 70 -4.39 -8.01 6.91
CA ILE A 70 -3.12 -7.79 7.60
C ILE A 70 -2.20 -8.91 7.13
N TYR A 71 -1.04 -8.54 6.60
CA TYR A 71 -0.13 -9.47 5.93
C TYR A 71 1.22 -9.47 6.60
N GLN A 72 1.66 -10.63 7.05
CA GLN A 72 2.98 -10.81 7.62
C GLN A 72 3.85 -11.52 6.58
N TRP A 73 4.91 -10.84 6.14
CA TRP A 73 5.75 -11.37 5.07
C TRP A 73 7.23 -11.19 5.40
N PRO A 74 7.94 -12.29 5.68
CA PRO A 74 9.39 -12.23 5.83
C PRO A 74 10.02 -12.09 4.45
N LYS A 75 10.80 -11.02 4.27
CA LYS A 75 11.47 -10.78 3.00
C LYS A 75 12.61 -11.77 2.82
N PRO A 76 12.61 -12.57 1.75
CA PRO A 76 13.67 -13.54 1.51
C PRO A 76 15.07 -12.90 1.48
N GLY A 77 16.04 -13.56 2.10
CA GLY A 77 17.43 -13.11 2.11
C GLY A 77 17.71 -11.93 3.03
N SER A 78 16.81 -11.62 3.96
CA SER A 78 16.99 -10.51 4.90
C SER A 78 16.44 -10.87 6.28
N ASP A 79 16.72 -10.01 7.27
CA ASP A 79 16.14 -10.10 8.60
C ASP A 79 14.85 -9.29 8.72
N ILE A 80 14.35 -8.78 7.61
CA ILE A 80 13.16 -7.92 7.58
C ILE A 80 11.91 -8.76 7.44
N THR A 81 10.95 -8.53 8.35
CA THR A 81 9.57 -9.01 8.20
C THR A 81 8.68 -7.79 8.10
N TYR A 82 7.89 -7.73 7.04
CA TYR A 82 6.89 -6.68 6.88
C TYR A 82 5.58 -7.12 7.50
N LEU A 83 4.96 -6.21 8.24
CA LEU A 83 3.61 -6.37 8.73
C LEU A 83 2.77 -5.29 8.05
N ARG A 84 2.08 -5.67 6.98
CA ARG A 84 1.34 -4.73 6.14
C ARG A 84 -0.13 -4.70 6.54
N PHE A 85 -0.64 -3.49 6.72
CA PHE A 85 -2.06 -3.21 6.88
C PHE A 85 -2.56 -2.63 5.56
N ALA A 86 -3.35 -3.41 4.82
CA ALA A 86 -3.87 -2.98 3.52
C ALA A 86 -5.30 -2.49 3.66
N PHE A 87 -5.54 -1.26 3.21
CA PHE A 87 -6.84 -0.60 3.30
C PHE A 87 -7.47 -0.47 1.93
N GLY A 88 -8.77 -0.73 1.84
CA GLY A 88 -9.55 -0.41 0.66
C GLY A 88 -10.33 0.87 0.89
N GLY A 89 -10.64 1.56 -0.20
CA GLY A 89 -11.37 2.81 -0.13
C GLY A 89 -11.39 3.49 -1.48
N ARG A 90 -11.70 4.77 -1.47
CA ARG A 90 -11.85 5.56 -2.70
C ARG A 90 -10.88 6.74 -2.71
N VAL A 91 -10.63 7.25 -3.90
CA VAL A 91 -9.94 8.52 -4.07
C VAL A 91 -10.92 9.55 -4.63
N ASP A 92 -10.77 10.81 -4.17
CA ASP A 92 -11.60 11.92 -4.64
C ASP A 92 -10.74 13.17 -4.77
N GLY A 93 -10.12 13.36 -5.84
CA GLY A 93 -9.29 14.52 -6.06
C GLY A 93 -7.84 14.16 -6.18
N CYS A 94 -7.19 14.92 -7.03
CA CYS A 94 -5.78 14.75 -7.33
C CYS A 94 -5.13 16.13 -7.30
N GLU A 95 -3.90 16.18 -6.81
CA GLU A 95 -3.08 17.40 -6.82
C GLU A 95 -2.05 17.24 -7.93
N PRO A 96 -2.39 17.57 -9.20
CA PRO A 96 -1.51 17.25 -10.33
C PRO A 96 -0.15 17.96 -10.29
N GLU A 97 -0.07 19.08 -9.57
CA GLU A 97 1.18 19.83 -9.40
C GLU A 97 2.07 19.30 -8.27
N ARG A 98 1.56 18.32 -7.49
CA ARG A 98 2.30 17.80 -6.35
C ARG A 98 3.50 16.97 -6.81
N LYS A 99 4.67 17.28 -6.25
CA LYS A 99 5.85 16.45 -6.44
C LYS A 99 5.66 15.15 -5.65
N LEU A 100 5.83 14.02 -6.31
CA LEU A 100 5.76 12.71 -5.66
C LEU A 100 7.04 12.44 -4.87
N ASP A 101 6.95 11.52 -3.89
CA ASP A 101 8.11 11.14 -3.09
C ASP A 101 9.29 10.68 -3.94
N ASP A 102 10.49 10.88 -3.41
CA ASP A 102 11.72 10.43 -4.06
C ASP A 102 11.64 8.93 -4.35
N GLY A 103 12.08 8.55 -5.54
CA GLY A 103 12.04 7.17 -6.00
C GLY A 103 10.75 6.78 -6.72
N ILE A 104 9.68 7.52 -6.54
CA ILE A 104 8.44 7.29 -7.28
C ILE A 104 8.55 7.90 -8.67
N VAL A 105 8.46 7.05 -9.69
CA VAL A 105 8.50 7.48 -11.08
C VAL A 105 7.15 7.99 -11.54
N ARG A 106 6.09 7.25 -11.21
CA ARG A 106 4.71 7.62 -11.59
C ARG A 106 3.69 6.80 -10.84
N ALA A 107 2.47 7.32 -10.78
CA ALA A 107 1.29 6.57 -10.39
C ALA A 107 0.55 6.15 -11.67
N VAL A 108 0.01 4.95 -11.69
CA VAL A 108 -0.64 4.39 -12.87
C VAL A 108 -1.79 3.46 -12.44
N TRP A 109 -2.78 3.35 -13.31
CA TRP A 109 -3.94 2.48 -13.10
C TRP A 109 -3.77 1.22 -13.92
N LEU A 110 -3.71 0.06 -13.27
CA LEU A 110 -3.54 -1.24 -13.94
C LEU A 110 -4.72 -2.16 -13.66
N SER A 111 -5.15 -2.89 -14.70
CA SER A 111 -6.17 -3.92 -14.54
C SER A 111 -5.58 -5.14 -13.82
N LEU A 112 -6.46 -6.04 -13.36
CA LEU A 112 -6.01 -7.30 -12.77
C LEU A 112 -5.15 -8.10 -13.75
N ASP A 113 -5.55 -8.14 -15.03
CA ASP A 113 -4.78 -8.87 -16.05
C ASP A 113 -3.39 -8.26 -16.23
N GLU A 114 -3.30 -6.91 -16.26
CA GLU A 114 -2.02 -6.23 -16.35
C GLU A 114 -1.15 -6.47 -15.10
N LEU A 115 -1.76 -6.50 -13.92
CA LEU A 115 -1.05 -6.83 -12.69
C LEU A 115 -0.50 -8.26 -12.73
N ARG A 116 -1.32 -9.21 -13.20
CA ARG A 116 -0.87 -10.61 -13.34
C ARG A 116 0.24 -10.75 -14.36
N ALA A 117 0.15 -10.03 -15.47
CA ALA A 117 1.15 -10.07 -16.54
C ALA A 117 2.49 -9.47 -16.12
N THR A 118 2.50 -8.58 -15.12
CA THR A 118 3.70 -7.89 -14.63
C THR A 118 4.18 -8.42 -13.28
N ARG A 119 3.73 -9.59 -12.88
CA ARG A 119 4.01 -10.19 -11.57
C ARG A 119 5.49 -10.13 -11.18
N GLU A 120 6.39 -10.41 -12.11
CA GLU A 120 7.83 -10.41 -11.85
C GLU A 120 8.39 -9.02 -11.56
N ARG A 121 7.64 -7.98 -11.90
CA ARG A 121 8.01 -6.61 -11.61
C ARG A 121 7.39 -6.07 -10.33
N HIS A 122 6.67 -6.90 -9.58
CA HIS A 122 6.11 -6.48 -8.30
C HIS A 122 7.17 -6.47 -7.23
N ARG A 123 7.12 -5.46 -6.37
CA ARG A 123 8.07 -5.31 -5.27
C ARG A 123 8.01 -6.46 -4.27
N SER A 124 6.82 -7.07 -4.13
CA SER A 124 6.62 -8.25 -3.29
C SER A 124 5.39 -9.02 -3.77
N PRO A 125 5.21 -10.26 -3.33
CA PRO A 125 3.99 -11.02 -3.65
C PRO A 125 2.72 -10.43 -3.02
N LEU A 126 2.86 -9.49 -2.09
CA LEU A 126 1.71 -8.87 -1.42
C LEU A 126 0.90 -7.99 -2.36
N ILE A 127 1.53 -7.43 -3.41
CA ILE A 127 0.83 -6.52 -4.33
C ILE A 127 -0.36 -7.22 -4.99
N LEU A 128 -0.13 -8.36 -5.59
CA LEU A 128 -1.19 -9.13 -6.25
C LEU A 128 -2.15 -9.75 -5.24
N GLN A 129 -1.62 -10.24 -4.11
CA GLN A 129 -2.44 -10.84 -3.07
C GLN A 129 -3.46 -9.85 -2.50
N CYS A 130 -3.04 -8.61 -2.25
CA CYS A 130 -3.95 -7.56 -1.74
C CYS A 130 -5.08 -7.28 -2.74
N VAL A 131 -4.77 -7.24 -4.04
CA VAL A 131 -5.77 -7.00 -5.08
C VAL A 131 -6.74 -8.18 -5.17
N GLU A 132 -6.23 -9.41 -5.14
CA GLU A 132 -7.08 -10.60 -5.21
C GLU A 132 -7.99 -10.72 -3.99
N ASP A 133 -7.49 -10.41 -2.80
CA ASP A 133 -8.29 -10.41 -1.58
C ASP A 133 -9.38 -9.33 -1.63
N TYR A 134 -9.05 -8.16 -2.17
CA TYR A 134 -10.03 -7.09 -2.38
C TYR A 134 -11.15 -7.57 -3.32
N ILE A 135 -10.79 -8.19 -4.44
CA ILE A 135 -11.76 -8.71 -5.42
C ILE A 135 -12.62 -9.83 -4.80
N ALA A 136 -12.02 -10.66 -3.95
CA ALA A 136 -12.73 -11.72 -3.24
C ALA A 136 -13.71 -11.19 -2.19
N GLY A 137 -13.75 -9.88 -1.98
CA GLY A 137 -14.69 -9.25 -1.05
C GLY A 137 -14.22 -9.23 0.40
N ARG A 138 -12.95 -9.39 0.67
CA ARG A 138 -12.41 -9.33 2.03
C ARG A 138 -12.47 -7.89 2.53
N ARG A 139 -13.39 -7.63 3.44
CA ARG A 139 -13.64 -6.30 3.99
C ARG A 139 -13.90 -6.42 5.49
N PHE A 140 -13.04 -5.78 6.25
CA PHE A 140 -13.14 -5.77 7.72
C PHE A 140 -13.32 -4.34 8.18
N SER A 141 -14.17 -4.16 9.19
CA SER A 141 -14.45 -2.83 9.73
C SER A 141 -13.19 -2.15 10.24
N LEU A 142 -13.06 -0.85 9.99
CA LEU A 142 -11.99 -0.04 10.57
C LEU A 142 -12.07 0.00 12.10
N ASP A 143 -13.22 -0.31 12.68
CA ASP A 143 -13.38 -0.41 14.15
C ASP A 143 -12.54 -1.53 14.76
N LEU A 144 -12.02 -2.43 13.93
CA LEU A 144 -11.06 -3.44 14.36
C LEU A 144 -9.77 -2.79 14.87
N LEU A 145 -9.44 -1.63 14.35
CA LEU A 145 -8.22 -0.90 14.70
C LEU A 145 -8.53 0.17 15.74
N ARG A 146 -7.74 0.19 16.80
CA ARG A 146 -7.86 1.19 17.86
C ARG A 146 -6.55 1.97 17.94
N HIS A 147 -6.65 3.30 17.91
CA HIS A 147 -5.50 4.18 18.04
C HIS A 147 -5.58 4.88 19.40
N TYR A 148 -4.47 4.86 20.10
CA TYR A 148 -4.34 5.56 21.38
C TYR A 148 -3.27 6.62 21.25
N ASP A 149 -3.62 7.85 21.57
CA ASP A 149 -2.66 8.95 21.59
C ASP A 149 -1.73 8.82 22.79
N ALA A 150 -0.47 9.14 22.57
CA ALA A 150 0.53 9.09 23.63
C ALA A 150 0.43 10.31 24.56
#